data_87540250b07bdd2fe9d68c45094325b5
#
_entry.id   87540250b07bdd2fe9d68c45094325b5
#
_cell.length_a   1.000
_cell.length_b   1.000
_cell.length_c   1.000
_cell.angle_alpha   90.00
_cell.angle_beta   90.00
_cell.angle_gamma   90.00
#
_symmetry.space_group_name_H-M   'P 1'
#
loop_
_entity.id
_entity.type
_entity.pdbx_description
1 polymer ?
#
loop_
_entity_poly.entity_id
_entity_poly.type
_entity_poly.pdbx_seq_one_letter_code
_entity_poly.pdbx_strand_id
1 'polypeptide(L)'
;MRKLSYPGRSNILAQNGMVATSNPLSSIVAINVLQKGGNAVDAAIAASAVQAVVCPSATGIGGDCFAIISMNGKKPIAVNGSGIAPKKANLQFYKDNKLSLIHI
;
A
#
# COMPACT_ATOMS: atom_id res chain seq x y z
N MET A 1 -20.32 25.94 5.99
CA MET A 1 -19.09 25.41 5.34
C MET A 1 -18.61 24.18 6.13
N ARG A 2 -18.36 23.04 5.49
CA ARG A 2 -17.91 21.80 6.16
C ARG A 2 -16.49 21.97 6.67
N LYS A 3 -16.24 21.73 7.96
CA LYS A 3 -14.87 21.74 8.50
C LYS A 3 -14.15 20.47 8.06
N LEU A 4 -13.14 20.60 7.23
CA LEU A 4 -12.35 19.48 6.68
C LEU A 4 -11.43 18.79 7.71
N SER A 5 -11.30 19.42 8.90
CA SER A 5 -10.52 18.86 10.02
C SER A 5 -11.25 17.75 10.79
N TYR A 6 -12.54 17.54 10.54
CA TYR A 6 -13.32 16.48 11.18
C TYR A 6 -13.59 15.34 10.19
N PRO A 7 -13.58 14.08 10.65
CA PRO A 7 -13.95 12.95 9.82
C PRO A 7 -15.37 13.17 9.29
N GLY A 8 -15.53 13.10 7.98
CA GLY A 8 -16.79 13.39 7.31
C GLY A 8 -17.81 12.27 7.35
N ARG A 9 -17.54 11.20 8.07
CA ARG A 9 -18.39 10.01 8.17
C ARG A 9 -18.43 9.53 9.61
N SER A 10 -19.52 8.87 9.98
CA SER A 10 -19.59 8.11 11.22
C SER A 10 -18.59 6.96 11.22
N ASN A 11 -18.22 6.49 12.40
CA ASN A 11 -17.40 5.28 12.52
C ASN A 11 -18.13 4.12 11.84
N ILE A 12 -17.35 3.37 11.05
CA ILE A 12 -17.83 2.19 10.38
C ILE A 12 -17.44 0.98 11.22
N LEU A 13 -18.42 0.16 11.56
CA LEU A 13 -18.22 -1.09 12.27
C LEU A 13 -18.57 -2.25 11.32
N ALA A 14 -17.73 -3.26 11.26
CA ALA A 14 -17.94 -4.43 10.44
C ALA A 14 -17.73 -5.69 11.27
N GLN A 15 -18.62 -6.67 11.12
CA GLN A 15 -18.58 -7.91 11.89
C GLN A 15 -17.62 -8.95 11.29
N ASN A 16 -17.54 -9.05 9.96
CA ASN A 16 -16.82 -10.11 9.27
C ASN A 16 -15.48 -9.67 8.66
N GLY A 17 -15.35 -8.39 8.32
CA GLY A 17 -14.13 -7.85 7.72
C GLY A 17 -14.32 -6.42 7.25
N MET A 18 -13.22 -5.72 7.12
CA MET A 18 -13.20 -4.33 6.68
C MET A 18 -12.02 -4.09 5.76
N VAL A 19 -12.21 -3.21 4.78
CA VAL A 19 -11.17 -2.76 3.87
C VAL A 19 -11.16 -1.23 3.84
N ALA A 20 -9.97 -0.65 3.90
CA ALA A 20 -9.74 0.77 3.69
C ALA A 20 -8.61 0.97 2.67
N THR A 21 -8.88 1.71 1.60
CA THR A 21 -7.92 2.08 0.56
C THR A 21 -8.13 3.53 0.15
N SER A 22 -7.17 4.10 -0.56
CA SER A 22 -7.28 5.47 -1.07
C SER A 22 -8.23 5.59 -2.26
N ASN A 23 -8.60 4.48 -2.92
CA ASN A 23 -9.52 4.47 -4.06
C ASN A 23 -10.67 3.46 -3.85
N PRO A 24 -11.93 3.88 -4.01
CA PRO A 24 -13.08 3.00 -3.81
C PRO A 24 -13.08 1.72 -4.65
N LEU A 25 -12.55 1.76 -5.87
CA LEU A 25 -12.47 0.57 -6.74
C LEU A 25 -11.59 -0.52 -6.13
N SER A 26 -10.46 -0.13 -5.53
CA SER A 26 -9.58 -1.05 -4.81
C SER A 26 -10.28 -1.66 -3.59
N SER A 27 -11.04 -0.87 -2.84
CA SER A 27 -11.84 -1.37 -1.70
C SER A 27 -12.91 -2.37 -2.13
N ILE A 28 -13.62 -2.11 -3.23
CA ILE A 28 -14.67 -3.00 -3.77
C ILE A 28 -14.07 -4.35 -4.14
N VAL A 29 -12.93 -4.37 -4.85
CA VAL A 29 -12.29 -5.62 -5.26
C VAL A 29 -11.82 -6.42 -4.04
N ALA A 30 -11.21 -5.76 -3.06
CA ALA A 30 -10.79 -6.42 -1.82
C ALA A 30 -11.96 -7.03 -1.03
N ILE A 31 -13.08 -6.30 -0.91
CA ILE A 31 -14.30 -6.81 -0.27
C ILE A 31 -14.84 -8.03 -1.03
N ASN A 32 -14.86 -7.99 -2.36
CA ASN A 32 -15.29 -9.13 -3.18
C ASN A 32 -14.43 -10.38 -2.95
N VAL A 33 -13.10 -10.21 -2.75
CA VAL A 33 -12.21 -11.32 -2.41
C VAL A 33 -12.57 -11.90 -1.04
N LEU A 34 -12.78 -11.06 -0.02
CA LEU A 34 -13.18 -11.52 1.31
C LEU A 34 -14.53 -12.26 1.28
N GLN A 35 -15.51 -11.74 0.53
CA GLN A 35 -16.84 -12.35 0.39
C GLN A 35 -16.79 -13.72 -0.31
N LYS A 36 -15.81 -13.94 -1.19
CA LYS A 36 -15.57 -15.23 -1.85
C LYS A 36 -14.76 -16.22 -1.02
N GLY A 37 -14.44 -15.87 0.23
CA GLY A 37 -13.69 -16.73 1.16
C GLY A 37 -12.18 -16.53 1.12
N GLY A 38 -11.67 -15.53 0.40
CA GLY A 38 -10.26 -15.13 0.46
C GLY A 38 -9.91 -14.53 1.82
N ASN A 39 -8.64 -14.58 2.18
CA ASN A 39 -8.13 -14.01 3.42
C ASN A 39 -7.71 -12.53 3.23
N ALA A 40 -7.29 -11.89 4.32
CA ALA A 40 -6.89 -10.49 4.31
C ALA A 40 -5.67 -10.19 3.41
N VAL A 41 -4.75 -11.17 3.25
CA VAL A 41 -3.59 -11.02 2.36
C VAL A 41 -4.02 -11.09 0.90
N ASP A 42 -4.91 -12.03 0.56
CA ASP A 42 -5.49 -12.12 -0.79
C ASP A 42 -6.21 -10.82 -1.17
N ALA A 43 -7.00 -10.29 -0.23
CA ALA A 43 -7.72 -9.02 -0.42
C ALA A 43 -6.76 -7.83 -0.59
N ALA A 44 -5.68 -7.78 0.19
CA ALA A 44 -4.67 -6.71 0.09
C ALA A 44 -3.92 -6.76 -1.24
N ILE A 45 -3.54 -7.95 -1.73
CA ILE A 45 -2.90 -8.15 -3.02
C ILE A 45 -3.83 -7.69 -4.16
N ALA A 46 -5.09 -8.11 -4.12
CA ALA A 46 -6.08 -7.72 -5.12
C ALA A 46 -6.32 -6.20 -5.12
N ALA A 47 -6.43 -5.58 -3.93
CA ALA A 47 -6.54 -4.13 -3.80
C ALA A 47 -5.32 -3.41 -4.38
N SER A 48 -4.10 -3.89 -4.10
CA SER A 48 -2.85 -3.29 -4.59
C SER A 48 -2.75 -3.37 -6.11
N ALA A 49 -3.15 -4.49 -6.71
CA ALA A 49 -3.17 -4.65 -8.16
C ALA A 49 -4.11 -3.63 -8.84
N VAL A 50 -5.32 -3.44 -8.30
CA VAL A 50 -6.23 -2.42 -8.79
C VAL A 50 -5.69 -1.02 -8.54
N GLN A 51 -5.10 -0.77 -7.37
CA GLN A 51 -4.52 0.51 -7.00
C GLN A 51 -3.43 0.95 -7.99
N ALA A 52 -2.60 0.02 -8.45
CA ALA A 52 -1.56 0.28 -9.45
C ALA A 52 -2.12 0.76 -10.80
N VAL A 53 -3.36 0.42 -11.12
CA VAL A 53 -4.05 0.86 -12.34
C VAL A 53 -4.78 2.19 -12.13
N VAL A 54 -5.50 2.33 -11.02
CA VAL A 54 -6.36 3.51 -10.79
C VAL A 54 -5.62 4.69 -10.15
N CYS A 55 -4.45 4.47 -9.57
CA CYS A 55 -3.59 5.49 -8.97
C CYS A 55 -2.12 5.27 -9.36
N PRO A 56 -1.77 5.28 -10.66
CA PRO A 56 -0.42 4.89 -11.13
C PRO A 56 0.69 5.84 -10.67
N SER A 57 0.35 7.06 -10.26
CA SER A 57 1.30 8.03 -9.71
C SER A 57 1.72 7.72 -8.27
N ALA A 58 0.96 6.92 -7.54
CA ALA A 58 1.17 6.65 -6.12
C ALA A 58 1.63 5.22 -5.84
N THR A 59 1.39 4.28 -6.75
CA THR A 59 1.70 2.87 -6.54
C THR A 59 1.90 2.13 -7.85
N GLY A 60 2.67 1.04 -7.82
CA GLY A 60 2.94 0.20 -8.97
C GLY A 60 3.52 -1.15 -8.55
N ILE A 61 3.47 -2.13 -9.46
CA ILE A 61 3.95 -3.51 -9.20
C ILE A 61 5.46 -3.55 -8.91
N GLY A 62 6.23 -2.64 -9.48
CA GLY A 62 7.68 -2.56 -9.28
C GLY A 62 8.11 -1.62 -8.15
N GLY A 63 7.19 -1.07 -7.39
CA GLY A 63 7.48 -0.15 -6.28
C GLY A 63 7.78 -0.84 -4.96
N ASP A 64 8.01 -0.03 -3.95
CA ASP A 64 8.24 -0.51 -2.59
C ASP A 64 7.00 -1.18 -2.01
N CYS A 65 7.21 -2.18 -1.16
CA CYS A 65 6.13 -2.87 -0.45
C CYS A 65 6.44 -3.02 1.03
N PHE A 66 5.58 -2.49 1.87
CA PHE A 66 5.65 -2.66 3.32
C PHE A 66 4.36 -3.30 3.82
N ALA A 67 4.48 -4.33 4.65
CA ALA A 67 3.31 -4.98 5.20
C ALA A 67 3.52 -5.42 6.66
N ILE A 68 2.45 -5.38 7.44
CA ILE A 68 2.34 -6.04 8.73
C ILE A 68 1.18 -7.02 8.62
N ILE A 69 1.48 -8.30 8.79
CA ILE A 69 0.51 -9.40 8.66
C ILE A 69 0.32 -10.02 10.04
N SER A 70 -0.90 -9.95 10.55
CA SER A 70 -1.29 -10.59 11.79
C SER A 70 -2.23 -11.76 11.49
N MET A 71 -1.83 -12.94 11.87
CA MET A 71 -2.64 -14.16 11.76
C MET A 71 -3.09 -14.58 13.16
N ASN A 72 -4.33 -15.05 13.26
CA ASN A 72 -4.91 -15.47 14.55
C ASN A 72 -3.99 -16.45 15.29
N GLY A 73 -3.68 -16.16 16.55
CA GLY A 73 -2.83 -16.98 17.40
C GLY A 73 -1.33 -16.96 17.07
N LYS A 74 -0.88 -16.15 16.13
CA LYS A 74 0.54 -16.03 15.74
C LYS A 74 1.08 -14.61 15.99
N LYS A 75 2.41 -14.52 16.16
CA LYS A 75 3.08 -13.21 16.20
C LYS A 75 2.94 -12.51 14.84
N PRO A 76 2.72 -11.19 14.81
CA PRO A 76 2.70 -10.43 13.58
C PRO A 76 4.02 -10.56 12.80
N ILE A 77 3.93 -10.63 11.50
CA ILE A 77 5.06 -10.67 10.57
C ILE A 77 5.17 -9.30 9.91
N ALA A 78 6.35 -8.68 9.99
CA ALA A 78 6.66 -7.47 9.24
C ALA A 78 7.43 -7.82 7.96
N VAL A 79 6.99 -7.24 6.84
CA VAL A 79 7.66 -7.35 5.55
C VAL A 79 8.18 -5.97 5.17
N ASN A 80 9.47 -5.89 4.88
CA ASN A 80 10.13 -4.70 4.34
C ASN A 80 10.63 -5.02 2.94
N GLY A 81 9.91 -4.55 1.92
CA GLY A 81 10.23 -4.70 0.51
C GLY A 81 10.59 -3.36 -0.12
N SER A 82 11.42 -2.54 0.54
CA SER A 82 11.84 -1.23 0.04
C SER A 82 12.80 -1.30 -1.15
N GLY A 83 13.17 -2.51 -1.60
CA GLY A 83 14.15 -2.67 -2.67
C GLY A 83 15.58 -2.30 -2.25
N ILE A 84 16.51 -2.52 -3.12
CA ILE A 84 17.93 -2.20 -2.92
C ILE A 84 18.37 -1.11 -3.89
N ALA A 85 19.26 -0.24 -3.45
CA ALA A 85 19.88 0.73 -4.32
C ALA A 85 20.70 0.04 -5.44
N PRO A 86 20.75 0.58 -6.66
CA PRO A 86 21.62 0.08 -7.72
C PRO A 86 23.09 0.05 -7.26
N LYS A 87 23.84 -0.97 -7.66
CA LYS A 87 25.26 -1.12 -7.26
C LYS A 87 26.13 0.11 -7.57
N LYS A 88 25.79 0.86 -8.61
CA LYS A 88 26.50 2.09 -8.98
C LYS A 88 26.05 3.32 -8.18
N ALA A 89 24.95 3.25 -7.44
CA ALA A 89 24.43 4.37 -6.65
C ALA A 89 25.22 4.50 -5.32
N ASN A 90 26.44 5.00 -5.41
CA ASN A 90 27.29 5.31 -4.26
C ASN A 90 27.56 6.82 -4.20
N LEU A 91 28.01 7.30 -3.06
CA LEU A 91 28.23 8.73 -2.81
C LEU A 91 29.18 9.37 -3.82
N GLN A 92 30.21 8.64 -4.26
CA GLN A 92 31.17 9.15 -5.24
C GLN A 92 30.52 9.38 -6.60
N PHE A 93 29.73 8.42 -7.06
CA PHE A 93 28.95 8.56 -8.31
C PHE A 93 28.07 9.82 -8.32
N TYR A 94 27.36 10.07 -7.21
CA TYR A 94 26.50 11.26 -7.11
C TYR A 94 27.32 12.56 -7.12
N LYS A 95 28.46 12.60 -6.42
CA LYS A 95 29.35 13.77 -6.39
C LYS A 95 29.96 14.04 -7.78
N ASP A 96 30.49 13.03 -8.43
CA ASP A 96 31.14 13.16 -9.75
C ASP A 96 30.18 13.64 -10.82
N ASN A 97 28.91 13.21 -10.74
CA ASN A 97 27.86 13.60 -11.68
C ASN A 97 27.07 14.83 -11.21
N LYS A 98 27.44 15.47 -10.10
CA LYS A 98 26.76 16.64 -9.52
C LYS A 98 25.25 16.42 -9.32
N LEU A 99 24.86 15.19 -8.97
CA LEU A 99 23.47 14.82 -8.75
C LEU A 99 23.04 15.15 -7.33
N SER A 100 21.78 15.52 -7.17
CA SER A 100 21.11 15.79 -5.89
C SER A 100 19.76 15.09 -5.84
N LEU A 101 19.05 15.19 -4.72
CA LEU A 101 17.73 14.58 -4.53
C LEU A 101 16.71 14.91 -5.62
N ILE A 102 16.81 16.08 -6.25
CA ILE A 102 15.91 16.47 -7.33
C ILE A 102 16.10 15.65 -8.62
N HIS A 103 17.20 14.91 -8.74
CA HIS A 103 17.49 14.07 -9.91
C HIS A 103 17.07 12.61 -9.69
N ILE A 104 16.57 12.31 -8.50
CA ILE A 104 16.05 11.00 -8.12
C ILE A 104 14.53 10.99 -8.26
#